data_b6171757270c78d943d9a58291724ed5
#
_entry.id   b6171757270c78d943d9a58291724ed5
#
_cell.length_a   1.000
_cell.length_b   1.000
_cell.length_c   1.000
_cell.angle_alpha   90.00
_cell.angle_beta   90.00
_cell.angle_gamma   90.00
#
_symmetry.space_group_name_H-M   'P 1'
#
loop_
_entity.id
_entity.type
_entity.pdbx_description
1 polymer ?
#
loop_
_entity_poly.entity_id
_entity_poly.type
_entity_poly.pdbx_seq_one_letter_code
_entity_poly.pdbx_strand_id
1 'polypeptide(L)'
;MKSYPHKIDFYLLIPFFNNLPGLLHSLRSVQYDADKYTVVIVDDGSSEPLTLHDVYKGISRNISVEIIQLPCNKGITTALNTGLQWIEKQGNAHFIARLDCGDSCSPDRFTRQVAFLQENPSVNLVGSWCIFRDHTTNVAYRYITPTMHKKIKRSMHFRNIFIHPTVMWRFDAMKDGDLYPDTFPDAEDYGFFYQLLKKGEGAIIPEYLVTCEINHKGISLSSRKKQLQSRIKVVKEYGRNRVLRYLGVFKLRLLLIIPYNIVFIIKKSLYGV
;
A
#
# COMPACT_ATOMS: atom_id res chain seq x y z
N MET A 1 24.26 -27.72 9.41
CA MET A 1 23.90 -26.70 8.39
C MET A 1 22.40 -26.59 8.36
N LYS A 2 21.82 -25.48 8.82
CA LYS A 2 20.37 -25.22 8.60
C LYS A 2 20.23 -24.93 7.12
N SER A 3 19.55 -25.81 6.36
CA SER A 3 19.13 -25.51 4.99
C SER A 3 18.18 -24.33 5.06
N TYR A 4 18.62 -23.16 4.64
CA TYR A 4 17.70 -22.04 4.43
C TYR A 4 16.75 -22.45 3.31
N PRO A 5 15.41 -22.38 3.53
CA PRO A 5 14.47 -22.67 2.47
C PRO A 5 14.76 -21.75 1.28
N HIS A 6 14.50 -22.22 0.05
CA HIS A 6 14.66 -21.41 -1.16
C HIS A 6 13.94 -20.08 -0.97
N LYS A 7 14.65 -18.97 -1.17
CA LYS A 7 14.06 -17.62 -1.08
C LYS A 7 13.04 -17.45 -2.20
N ILE A 8 11.84 -17.10 -1.81
CA ILE A 8 10.82 -16.63 -2.77
C ILE A 8 11.11 -15.18 -3.17
N ASP A 9 10.56 -14.75 -4.30
CA ASP A 9 10.75 -13.37 -4.75
C ASP A 9 10.03 -12.38 -3.81
N PHE A 10 8.76 -12.66 -3.46
CA PHE A 10 8.03 -11.75 -2.55
C PHE A 10 6.91 -12.42 -1.76
N TYR A 11 6.54 -11.81 -0.66
CA TYR A 11 5.25 -11.96 0.00
C TYR A 11 4.28 -10.88 -0.49
N LEU A 12 3.04 -11.30 -0.84
CA LEU A 12 1.94 -10.38 -1.13
C LEU A 12 1.06 -10.27 0.10
N LEU A 13 1.13 -9.13 0.81
CA LEU A 13 0.37 -8.87 2.03
C LEU A 13 -0.98 -8.21 1.71
N ILE A 14 -2.07 -8.85 2.12
CA ILE A 14 -3.46 -8.40 1.90
C ILE A 14 -4.19 -8.36 3.25
N PRO A 15 -4.61 -7.20 3.78
CA PRO A 15 -5.53 -7.13 4.89
C PRO A 15 -6.94 -7.44 4.38
N PHE A 16 -7.68 -8.21 5.14
CA PHE A 16 -9.02 -8.66 4.81
C PHE A 16 -10.00 -8.38 5.96
N PHE A 17 -11.19 -7.90 5.63
CA PHE A 17 -12.29 -7.77 6.57
C PHE A 17 -13.63 -7.81 5.83
N ASN A 18 -14.43 -8.86 6.05
CA ASN A 18 -15.79 -9.02 5.53
C ASN A 18 -15.96 -8.75 4.01
N ASN A 19 -14.95 -9.04 3.17
CA ASN A 19 -14.99 -8.72 1.74
C ASN A 19 -14.43 -9.86 0.87
N LEU A 20 -15.01 -11.05 0.96
CA LEU A 20 -14.58 -12.21 0.16
C LEU A 20 -14.66 -11.95 -1.35
N PRO A 21 -15.72 -11.33 -1.92
CA PRO A 21 -15.76 -11.04 -3.35
C PRO A 21 -14.61 -10.14 -3.80
N GLY A 22 -14.29 -9.10 -3.01
CA GLY A 22 -13.16 -8.20 -3.29
C GLY A 22 -11.81 -8.93 -3.20
N LEU A 23 -11.61 -9.78 -2.19
CA LEU A 23 -10.40 -10.60 -2.08
C LEU A 23 -10.20 -11.49 -3.31
N LEU A 24 -11.23 -12.22 -3.73
CA LEU A 24 -11.16 -13.10 -4.87
C LEU A 24 -10.92 -12.33 -6.18
N HIS A 25 -11.54 -11.15 -6.34
CA HIS A 25 -11.27 -10.24 -7.46
C HIS A 25 -9.78 -9.87 -7.52
N SER A 26 -9.21 -9.45 -6.38
CA SER A 26 -7.80 -9.10 -6.26
C SER A 26 -6.88 -10.26 -6.59
N LEU A 27 -7.12 -11.44 -5.99
CA LEU A 27 -6.30 -12.63 -6.18
C LEU A 27 -6.30 -13.14 -7.63
N ARG A 28 -7.45 -13.09 -8.33
CA ARG A 28 -7.56 -13.47 -9.75
C ARG A 28 -6.73 -12.57 -10.68
N SER A 29 -6.50 -11.33 -10.28
CA SER A 29 -5.70 -10.37 -11.06
C SER A 29 -4.19 -10.57 -10.91
N VAL A 30 -3.74 -11.29 -9.88
CA VAL A 30 -2.31 -11.55 -9.64
C VAL A 30 -1.78 -12.52 -10.70
N GLN A 31 -0.79 -12.10 -11.47
CA GLN A 31 -0.11 -12.94 -12.44
C GLN A 31 1.39 -12.94 -12.12
N TYR A 32 1.88 -14.10 -11.66
CA TYR A 32 3.29 -14.36 -11.38
C TYR A 32 3.49 -15.87 -11.24
N ASP A 33 4.75 -16.32 -11.28
CA ASP A 33 5.11 -17.72 -11.05
C ASP A 33 4.71 -18.16 -9.66
N ALA A 34 3.84 -19.18 -9.56
CA ALA A 34 3.20 -19.59 -8.31
C ALA A 34 4.20 -20.05 -7.22
N ASP A 35 5.36 -20.61 -7.63
CA ASP A 35 6.37 -21.11 -6.70
C ASP A 35 7.29 -19.99 -6.17
N LYS A 36 7.17 -18.77 -6.71
CA LYS A 36 8.04 -17.66 -6.39
C LYS A 36 7.42 -16.61 -5.47
N TYR A 37 6.17 -16.78 -5.05
CA TYR A 37 5.53 -15.88 -4.10
C TYR A 37 4.57 -16.62 -3.18
N THR A 38 4.27 -15.99 -2.05
CA THR A 38 3.23 -16.44 -1.12
C THR A 38 2.31 -15.27 -0.79
N VAL A 39 1.01 -15.51 -0.81
CA VAL A 39 0.01 -14.55 -0.36
C VAL A 39 -0.17 -14.69 1.14
N VAL A 40 -0.03 -13.59 1.87
CA VAL A 40 -0.32 -13.51 3.31
C VAL A 40 -1.58 -12.67 3.48
N ILE A 41 -2.66 -13.31 3.88
CA ILE A 41 -3.95 -12.67 4.13
C ILE A 41 -4.11 -12.54 5.64
N VAL A 42 -4.36 -11.33 6.13
CA VAL A 42 -4.67 -11.11 7.54
C VAL A 42 -6.14 -10.77 7.67
N ASP A 43 -6.91 -11.71 8.19
CA ASP A 43 -8.33 -11.52 8.50
C ASP A 43 -8.47 -10.73 9.81
N ASP A 44 -8.91 -9.49 9.70
CA ASP A 44 -9.05 -8.55 10.81
C ASP A 44 -10.37 -8.80 11.59
N GLY A 45 -10.62 -10.07 11.94
CA GLY A 45 -11.76 -10.47 12.75
C GLY A 45 -13.09 -10.35 12.02
N SER A 46 -13.18 -10.90 10.80
CA SER A 46 -14.44 -10.98 10.06
C SER A 46 -15.51 -11.76 10.81
N SER A 47 -16.78 -11.42 10.56
CA SER A 47 -17.95 -12.13 11.15
C SER A 47 -17.98 -13.61 10.78
N GLU A 48 -17.57 -13.91 9.55
CA GLU A 48 -17.31 -15.26 9.06
C GLU A 48 -15.81 -15.37 8.81
N PRO A 49 -15.07 -16.17 9.62
CA PRO A 49 -13.62 -16.30 9.45
C PRO A 49 -13.25 -16.86 8.08
N LEU A 50 -12.32 -16.22 7.42
CA LEU A 50 -11.83 -16.65 6.11
C LEU A 50 -11.14 -18.01 6.19
N THR A 51 -11.47 -18.93 5.28
CA THR A 51 -10.83 -20.24 5.19
C THR A 51 -10.06 -20.42 3.89
N LEU A 52 -9.07 -21.33 3.88
CA LEU A 52 -8.37 -21.70 2.64
C LEU A 52 -9.34 -22.27 1.60
N HIS A 53 -10.39 -22.97 2.03
CA HIS A 53 -11.43 -23.49 1.13
C HIS A 53 -12.11 -22.37 0.35
N ASP A 54 -12.48 -21.25 1.02
CA ASP A 54 -13.13 -20.10 0.39
C ASP A 54 -12.21 -19.47 -0.67
N VAL A 55 -10.92 -19.37 -0.35
CA VAL A 55 -9.91 -18.82 -1.27
C VAL A 55 -9.77 -19.75 -2.49
N TYR A 56 -9.45 -21.02 -2.30
CA TYR A 56 -9.17 -21.93 -3.40
C TYR A 56 -10.38 -22.26 -4.26
N LYS A 57 -11.59 -22.29 -3.70
CA LYS A 57 -12.83 -22.40 -4.46
C LYS A 57 -13.04 -21.21 -5.39
N GLY A 58 -12.54 -20.03 -4.98
CA GLY A 58 -12.72 -18.79 -5.73
C GLY A 58 -11.65 -18.50 -6.77
N ILE A 59 -10.47 -19.14 -6.70
CA ILE A 59 -9.37 -18.97 -7.66
C ILE A 59 -9.05 -20.27 -8.35
N SER A 60 -8.85 -20.24 -9.68
CA SER A 60 -8.56 -21.44 -10.47
C SER A 60 -7.06 -21.77 -10.56
N ARG A 61 -6.28 -21.36 -9.53
CA ARG A 61 -4.82 -21.53 -9.50
C ARG A 61 -4.36 -22.07 -8.16
N ASN A 62 -3.34 -22.93 -8.21
CA ASN A 62 -2.67 -23.41 -7.00
C ASN A 62 -1.53 -22.44 -6.67
N ILE A 63 -1.75 -21.57 -5.69
CA ILE A 63 -0.77 -20.61 -5.17
C ILE A 63 -0.58 -20.84 -3.68
N SER A 64 0.59 -20.48 -3.15
CA SER A 64 0.82 -20.54 -1.71
C SER A 64 0.05 -19.43 -1.01
N VAL A 65 -0.83 -19.79 -0.06
CA VAL A 65 -1.64 -18.87 0.73
C VAL A 65 -1.49 -19.17 2.21
N GLU A 66 -1.22 -18.14 2.99
CA GLU A 66 -1.25 -18.17 4.45
C GLU A 66 -2.36 -17.25 4.95
N ILE A 67 -3.17 -17.71 5.89
CA ILE A 67 -4.24 -16.92 6.51
C ILE A 67 -3.94 -16.76 7.98
N ILE A 68 -3.86 -15.51 8.44
CA ILE A 68 -3.69 -15.13 9.84
C ILE A 68 -5.00 -14.50 10.30
N GLN A 69 -5.61 -15.08 11.33
CA GLN A 69 -6.88 -14.60 11.86
C GLN A 69 -6.69 -13.81 13.14
N LEU A 70 -7.26 -12.60 13.19
CA LEU A 70 -7.38 -11.83 14.43
C LEU A 70 -8.71 -12.17 15.13
N PRO A 71 -8.73 -12.16 16.47
CA PRO A 71 -9.92 -12.56 17.23
C PRO A 71 -11.08 -11.55 17.11
N CYS A 72 -10.81 -10.32 16.70
CA CYS A 72 -11.78 -9.25 16.47
C CYS A 72 -11.16 -8.17 15.59
N ASN A 73 -11.99 -7.27 15.04
CA ASN A 73 -11.50 -6.14 14.24
C ASN A 73 -10.67 -5.18 15.11
N LYS A 74 -9.39 -5.04 14.75
CA LYS A 74 -8.41 -4.15 15.40
C LYS A 74 -7.91 -3.04 14.47
N GLY A 75 -8.43 -3.00 13.25
CA GLY A 75 -8.11 -2.02 12.23
C GLY A 75 -6.90 -2.35 11.38
N ILE A 76 -6.83 -1.69 10.22
CA ILE A 76 -5.87 -1.99 9.15
C ILE A 76 -4.41 -1.97 9.61
N THR A 77 -4.01 -1.03 10.47
CA THR A 77 -2.63 -0.93 10.98
C THR A 77 -2.24 -2.20 11.74
N THR A 78 -3.11 -2.69 12.64
CA THR A 78 -2.86 -3.92 13.39
C THR A 78 -2.79 -5.13 12.48
N ALA A 79 -3.72 -5.25 11.52
CA ALA A 79 -3.72 -6.35 10.55
C ALA A 79 -2.42 -6.38 9.73
N LEU A 80 -2.01 -5.23 9.20
CA LEU A 80 -0.75 -5.12 8.44
C LEU A 80 0.47 -5.48 9.28
N ASN A 81 0.56 -4.95 10.51
CA ASN A 81 1.68 -5.23 11.41
C ASN A 81 1.73 -6.70 11.80
N THR A 82 0.58 -7.34 12.03
CA THR A 82 0.53 -8.79 12.29
C THR A 82 1.08 -9.59 11.10
N GLY A 83 0.68 -9.24 9.88
CA GLY A 83 1.21 -9.87 8.67
C GLY A 83 2.71 -9.65 8.48
N LEU A 84 3.20 -8.42 8.71
CA LEU A 84 4.64 -8.12 8.63
C LEU A 84 5.46 -8.87 9.66
N GLN A 85 4.99 -8.98 10.91
CA GLN A 85 5.66 -9.76 11.96
C GLN A 85 5.71 -11.25 11.62
N TRP A 86 4.66 -11.80 10.99
CA TRP A 86 4.68 -13.17 10.51
C TRP A 86 5.70 -13.33 9.37
N ILE A 87 5.70 -12.44 8.38
CA ILE A 87 6.65 -12.45 7.26
C ILE A 87 8.10 -12.33 7.77
N GLU A 88 8.36 -11.46 8.74
CA GLU A 88 9.69 -11.28 9.34
C GLU A 88 10.21 -12.59 9.97
N LYS A 89 9.35 -13.34 10.65
CA LYS A 89 9.71 -14.64 11.24
C LYS A 89 10.07 -15.70 10.19
N GLN A 90 9.47 -15.63 8.99
CA GLN A 90 9.80 -16.55 7.90
C GLN A 90 11.20 -16.25 7.31
N GLY A 91 11.52 -14.98 7.10
CA GLY A 91 12.84 -14.51 6.69
C GLY A 91 13.34 -14.99 5.32
N ASN A 92 12.45 -15.52 4.45
CA ASN A 92 12.80 -16.23 3.22
C ASN A 92 12.31 -15.55 1.94
N ALA A 93 12.11 -14.23 1.94
CA ALA A 93 11.75 -13.47 0.74
C ALA A 93 12.74 -12.35 0.45
N HIS A 94 12.77 -11.90 -0.81
CA HIS A 94 13.53 -10.73 -1.22
C HIS A 94 12.72 -9.44 -1.03
N PHE A 95 11.42 -9.49 -1.29
CA PHE A 95 10.53 -8.32 -1.29
C PHE A 95 9.22 -8.60 -0.55
N ILE A 96 8.53 -7.51 -0.24
CA ILE A 96 7.14 -7.53 0.26
C ILE A 96 6.33 -6.59 -0.63
N ALA A 97 5.18 -7.06 -1.11
CA ALA A 97 4.24 -6.31 -1.92
C ALA A 97 2.91 -6.11 -1.19
N ARG A 98 2.18 -5.08 -1.56
CA ARG A 98 0.85 -4.77 -1.02
C ARG A 98 -0.22 -4.89 -2.10
N LEU A 99 -1.40 -5.31 -1.69
CA LEU A 99 -2.63 -5.20 -2.46
C LEU A 99 -3.80 -5.07 -1.49
N ASP A 100 -4.80 -4.25 -1.81
CA ASP A 100 -6.02 -4.13 -1.02
C ASP A 100 -7.14 -5.00 -1.62
N CYS A 101 -8.06 -5.48 -0.79
CA CYS A 101 -9.23 -6.22 -1.25
C CYS A 101 -10.13 -5.34 -2.11
N GLY A 102 -10.38 -5.77 -3.35
CA GLY A 102 -11.14 -5.04 -4.37
C GLY A 102 -10.26 -4.43 -5.44
N ASP A 103 -9.00 -4.15 -5.14
CA ASP A 103 -8.05 -3.64 -6.14
C ASP A 103 -7.56 -4.73 -7.08
N SER A 104 -7.17 -4.37 -8.30
CA SER A 104 -6.67 -5.33 -9.29
C SER A 104 -5.32 -4.93 -9.86
N CYS A 105 -4.51 -5.94 -10.19
CA CYS A 105 -3.18 -5.77 -10.78
C CYS A 105 -3.23 -5.84 -12.30
N SER A 106 -2.38 -5.05 -12.97
CA SER A 106 -1.97 -5.35 -14.35
C SER A 106 -1.21 -6.69 -14.38
N PRO A 107 -1.33 -7.49 -15.44
CA PRO A 107 -0.62 -8.77 -15.56
C PRO A 107 0.89 -8.67 -15.32
N ASP A 108 1.52 -7.58 -15.75
CA ASP A 108 2.97 -7.37 -15.66
C ASP A 108 3.45 -6.78 -14.34
N ARG A 109 2.54 -6.43 -13.41
CA ARG A 109 2.89 -5.68 -12.21
C ARG A 109 4.09 -6.28 -11.47
N PHE A 110 3.99 -7.52 -11.07
CA PHE A 110 4.99 -8.14 -10.19
C PHE A 110 6.30 -8.39 -10.92
N THR A 111 6.24 -8.82 -12.19
CA THR A 111 7.44 -8.97 -13.04
C THR A 111 8.17 -7.64 -13.17
N ARG A 112 7.46 -6.53 -13.42
CA ARG A 112 8.04 -5.18 -13.52
C ARG A 112 8.66 -4.72 -12.21
N GLN A 113 7.94 -4.90 -11.08
CA GLN A 113 8.43 -4.42 -9.79
C GLN A 113 9.63 -5.23 -9.27
N VAL A 114 9.60 -6.56 -9.43
CA VAL A 114 10.72 -7.44 -9.04
C VAL A 114 11.97 -7.10 -9.87
N ALA A 115 11.86 -7.07 -11.20
CA ALA A 115 12.97 -6.72 -12.08
C ALA A 115 13.53 -5.32 -11.73
N PHE A 116 12.66 -4.32 -11.57
CA PHE A 116 13.08 -2.96 -11.22
C PHE A 116 13.88 -2.92 -9.91
N LEU A 117 13.43 -3.61 -8.87
CA LEU A 117 14.16 -3.66 -7.61
C LEU A 117 15.48 -4.44 -7.73
N GLN A 118 15.54 -5.51 -8.52
CA GLN A 118 16.78 -6.25 -8.77
C GLN A 118 17.81 -5.39 -9.49
N GLU A 119 17.40 -4.62 -10.50
CA GLU A 119 18.28 -3.73 -11.29
C GLU A 119 18.69 -2.47 -10.54
N ASN A 120 17.96 -2.05 -9.50
CA ASN A 120 18.20 -0.81 -8.75
C ASN A 120 18.44 -1.10 -7.25
N PRO A 121 19.64 -1.56 -6.84
CA PRO A 121 19.91 -1.96 -5.45
C PRO A 121 19.76 -0.85 -4.40
N SER A 122 19.89 0.42 -4.78
CA SER A 122 19.70 1.57 -3.89
C SER A 122 18.24 1.86 -3.56
N VAL A 123 17.29 1.31 -4.37
CA VAL A 123 15.87 1.53 -4.19
C VAL A 123 15.30 0.54 -3.18
N ASN A 124 14.81 1.05 -2.06
CA ASN A 124 14.15 0.26 -1.01
C ASN A 124 12.65 0.14 -1.20
N LEU A 125 12.01 1.14 -1.82
CA LEU A 125 10.56 1.22 -2.00
C LEU A 125 10.24 1.61 -3.44
N VAL A 126 9.48 0.77 -4.14
CA VAL A 126 8.94 1.06 -5.46
C VAL A 126 7.41 1.05 -5.43
N GLY A 127 6.80 2.03 -6.07
CA GLY A 127 5.38 2.05 -6.37
C GLY A 127 5.14 2.13 -7.88
N SER A 128 3.90 2.31 -8.28
CA SER A 128 3.53 2.59 -9.67
C SER A 128 2.48 3.69 -9.74
N TRP A 129 2.23 4.21 -10.93
CA TRP A 129 0.99 4.92 -11.18
C TRP A 129 -0.19 3.96 -11.05
N CYS A 130 -1.39 4.51 -10.85
CA CYS A 130 -2.61 3.72 -10.75
C CYS A 130 -3.79 4.37 -11.46
N ILE A 131 -4.80 3.57 -11.70
CA ILE A 131 -6.12 4.02 -12.13
C ILE A 131 -7.03 3.92 -10.91
N PHE A 132 -7.71 5.01 -10.55
CA PHE A 132 -8.81 4.96 -9.61
C PHE A 132 -10.10 4.73 -10.38
N ARG A 133 -10.89 3.75 -9.96
CA ARG A 133 -12.17 3.41 -10.58
C ARG A 133 -13.29 3.46 -9.54
N ASP A 134 -14.35 4.12 -9.89
CA ASP A 134 -15.59 4.18 -9.13
C ASP A 134 -16.69 3.43 -9.89
N HIS A 135 -17.05 2.26 -9.41
CA HIS A 135 -18.12 1.46 -10.02
C HIS A 135 -19.51 2.08 -9.84
N THR A 136 -19.71 2.91 -8.81
CA THR A 136 -21.00 3.55 -8.54
C THR A 136 -21.31 4.63 -9.56
N THR A 137 -20.30 5.42 -9.93
CA THR A 137 -20.43 6.53 -10.88
C THR A 137 -19.93 6.19 -12.27
N ASN A 138 -19.35 4.99 -12.45
CA ASN A 138 -18.67 4.54 -13.68
C ASN A 138 -17.55 5.48 -14.13
N VAL A 139 -16.94 6.21 -13.20
CA VAL A 139 -15.83 7.14 -13.46
C VAL A 139 -14.49 6.44 -13.17
N ALA A 140 -13.55 6.59 -14.08
CA ALA A 140 -12.18 6.18 -13.86
C ALA A 140 -11.22 7.32 -14.20
N TYR A 141 -10.19 7.52 -13.38
CA TYR A 141 -9.16 8.51 -13.65
C TYR A 141 -7.74 7.99 -13.38
N ARG A 142 -6.80 8.47 -14.18
CA ARG A 142 -5.39 8.16 -14.07
C ARG A 142 -4.74 9.00 -12.98
N TYR A 143 -3.98 8.37 -12.09
CA TYR A 143 -3.26 9.03 -11.03
C TYR A 143 -1.76 8.91 -11.22
N ILE A 144 -1.13 10.06 -11.46
CA ILE A 144 0.29 10.19 -11.78
C ILE A 144 1.02 10.86 -10.61
N THR A 145 2.18 10.31 -10.25
CA THR A 145 3.06 10.85 -9.21
C THR A 145 4.49 10.97 -9.72
N PRO A 146 5.35 11.80 -9.09
CA PRO A 146 6.75 11.89 -9.43
C PRO A 146 7.46 10.53 -9.35
N THR A 147 8.35 10.25 -10.30
CA THR A 147 9.02 8.95 -10.46
C THR A 147 10.40 8.88 -9.82
N MET A 148 11.12 10.01 -9.75
CA MET A 148 12.51 10.09 -9.29
C MET A 148 12.60 10.38 -7.80
N HIS A 149 13.50 9.72 -7.08
CA HIS A 149 13.72 9.85 -5.64
C HIS A 149 13.75 11.30 -5.14
N LYS A 150 14.54 12.19 -5.76
CA LYS A 150 14.64 13.61 -5.35
C LYS A 150 13.29 14.32 -5.42
N LYS A 151 12.51 14.09 -6.49
CA LYS A 151 11.17 14.67 -6.66
C LYS A 151 10.16 14.04 -5.70
N ILE A 152 10.21 12.73 -5.49
CA ILE A 152 9.39 12.01 -4.50
C ILE A 152 9.62 12.60 -3.12
N LYS A 153 10.86 12.64 -2.64
CA LYS A 153 11.23 13.13 -1.31
C LYS A 153 10.81 14.59 -1.07
N ARG A 154 10.89 15.44 -2.08
CA ARG A 154 10.37 16.81 -2.02
C ARG A 154 8.84 16.82 -1.89
N SER A 155 8.15 16.04 -2.70
CA SER A 155 6.69 16.01 -2.79
C SER A 155 6.05 15.35 -1.57
N MET A 156 6.75 14.43 -0.90
CA MET A 156 6.34 13.81 0.36
C MET A 156 6.10 14.83 1.48
N HIS A 157 6.67 16.03 1.44
CA HIS A 157 6.33 17.09 2.40
C HIS A 157 4.90 17.63 2.21
N PHE A 158 4.27 17.41 1.06
CA PHE A 158 2.97 17.97 0.70
C PHE A 158 1.84 16.93 0.61
N ARG A 159 2.18 15.67 0.32
CA ARG A 159 1.25 14.54 0.21
C ARG A 159 1.99 13.22 0.22
N ASN A 160 1.32 12.14 0.58
CA ASN A 160 1.83 10.81 0.29
C ASN A 160 1.93 10.62 -1.23
N ILE A 161 3.09 10.16 -1.72
CA ILE A 161 3.36 9.95 -3.14
C ILE A 161 3.09 8.51 -3.54
N PHE A 162 3.33 7.58 -2.63
CA PHE A 162 3.07 6.17 -2.84
C PHE A 162 1.60 5.85 -2.57
N ILE A 163 0.96 5.19 -3.52
CA ILE A 163 -0.40 4.67 -3.34
C ILE A 163 -0.28 3.28 -2.74
N HIS A 164 -0.88 3.08 -1.57
CA HIS A 164 -0.62 1.93 -0.70
C HIS A 164 -0.71 0.56 -1.40
N PRO A 165 -1.76 0.22 -2.18
CA PRO A 165 -1.84 -1.06 -2.87
C PRO A 165 -0.86 -1.23 -4.04
N THR A 166 -0.14 -0.17 -4.44
CA THR A 166 0.80 -0.25 -5.58
C THR A 166 2.23 -0.57 -5.18
N VAL A 167 2.55 -0.61 -3.89
CA VAL A 167 3.96 -0.66 -3.45
C VAL A 167 4.53 -2.07 -3.35
N MET A 168 5.83 -2.15 -3.59
CA MET A 168 6.71 -3.26 -3.23
C MET A 168 7.98 -2.69 -2.60
N TRP A 169 8.51 -3.35 -1.57
CA TRP A 169 9.74 -2.90 -0.91
C TRP A 169 10.66 -4.06 -0.57
N ARG A 170 11.93 -3.74 -0.33
CA ARG A 170 12.91 -4.74 0.09
C ARG A 170 12.59 -5.26 1.48
N PHE A 171 12.61 -6.58 1.64
CA PHE A 171 12.47 -7.21 2.96
C PHE A 171 13.53 -6.68 3.94
N ASP A 172 14.78 -6.60 3.49
CA ASP A 172 15.89 -6.13 4.30
C ASP A 172 15.78 -4.65 4.74
N ALA A 173 14.99 -3.83 4.05
CA ALA A 173 14.74 -2.44 4.44
C ALA A 173 13.83 -2.32 5.68
N MET A 174 13.12 -3.40 6.03
CA MET A 174 12.21 -3.48 7.18
C MET A 174 12.88 -4.09 8.44
N LYS A 175 14.17 -4.44 8.39
CA LYS A 175 14.89 -4.97 9.53
C LYS A 175 14.85 -4.00 10.72
N ASP A 176 14.84 -4.54 11.94
CA ASP A 176 14.79 -3.83 13.21
C ASP A 176 13.38 -3.39 13.67
N GLY A 177 12.34 -4.13 13.25
CA GLY A 177 10.98 -3.92 13.74
C GLY A 177 10.29 -2.69 13.15
N ASP A 178 10.71 -2.21 11.98
CA ASP A 178 9.97 -1.17 11.25
C ASP A 178 8.59 -1.69 10.86
N LEU A 179 7.60 -1.24 11.57
CA LEU A 179 6.19 -1.54 11.35
C LEU A 179 5.42 -0.27 10.97
N TYR A 180 4.21 -0.43 10.51
CA TYR A 180 3.30 0.70 10.33
C TYR A 180 3.08 1.40 11.66
N PRO A 181 3.35 2.72 11.79
CA PRO A 181 3.25 3.42 13.06
C PRO A 181 1.79 3.65 13.48
N ASP A 182 1.43 3.24 14.70
CA ASP A 182 0.09 3.44 15.28
C ASP A 182 -0.20 4.90 15.64
N THR A 183 0.85 5.73 15.70
CA THR A 183 0.74 7.15 16.08
C THR A 183 0.08 8.03 15.03
N PHE A 184 -0.11 7.51 13.79
CA PHE A 184 -0.69 8.25 12.67
C PHE A 184 -1.93 7.56 12.09
N PRO A 185 -3.03 7.46 12.85
CA PRO A 185 -4.22 6.78 12.35
C PRO A 185 -4.72 7.40 11.03
N ASP A 186 -5.10 6.55 10.08
CA ASP A 186 -5.50 6.90 8.71
C ASP A 186 -4.38 7.55 7.84
N ALA A 187 -3.12 7.49 8.29
CA ALA A 187 -1.91 7.90 7.56
C ALA A 187 -0.68 7.08 7.99
N GLU A 188 -0.90 5.85 8.47
CA GLU A 188 0.12 4.89 8.88
C GLU A 188 1.06 4.54 7.71
N ASP A 189 0.49 4.40 6.50
CA ASP A 189 1.22 4.16 5.26
C ASP A 189 2.22 5.29 4.95
N TYR A 190 1.80 6.54 5.15
CA TYR A 190 2.64 7.70 4.92
C TYR A 190 3.83 7.74 5.89
N GLY A 191 3.60 7.41 7.17
CA GLY A 191 4.66 7.26 8.17
C GLY A 191 5.64 6.15 7.81
N PHE A 192 5.12 4.97 7.46
CA PHE A 192 5.90 3.80 7.07
C PHE A 192 6.78 4.06 5.84
N PHE A 193 6.23 4.69 4.81
CA PHE A 193 7.03 5.01 3.62
C PHE A 193 8.16 6.00 3.91
N TYR A 194 7.95 6.95 4.82
CA TYR A 194 9.04 7.81 5.27
C TYR A 194 10.15 7.01 6.00
N GLN A 195 9.81 6.00 6.78
CA GLN A 195 10.80 5.13 7.44
C GLN A 195 11.64 4.39 6.39
N LEU A 196 11.02 3.77 5.39
CA LEU A 196 11.74 3.10 4.30
C LEU A 196 12.64 4.06 3.51
N LEU A 197 12.17 5.29 3.25
CA LEU A 197 12.93 6.34 2.54
C LEU A 197 14.08 6.94 3.37
N LYS A 198 14.16 6.68 4.67
CA LYS A 198 15.33 7.03 5.48
C LYS A 198 16.50 6.07 5.24
N LYS A 199 16.23 4.83 4.87
CA LYS A 199 17.20 3.74 4.71
C LYS A 199 17.67 3.54 3.27
N GLY A 200 16.94 4.11 2.28
CA GLY A 200 17.28 4.01 0.86
C GLY A 200 16.42 4.88 -0.02
N GLU A 201 16.50 4.64 -1.31
CA GLU A 201 15.77 5.42 -2.29
C GLU A 201 14.34 4.92 -2.49
N GLY A 202 13.47 5.80 -2.99
CA GLY A 202 12.14 5.45 -3.48
C GLY A 202 12.00 5.77 -4.96
N ALA A 203 11.24 4.95 -5.67
CA ALA A 203 10.94 5.13 -7.08
C ALA A 203 9.46 4.86 -7.39
N ILE A 204 8.98 5.40 -8.50
CA ILE A 204 7.67 5.08 -9.08
C ILE A 204 7.88 4.63 -10.51
N ILE A 205 7.44 3.44 -10.85
CA ILE A 205 7.38 2.96 -12.23
C ILE A 205 6.27 3.76 -12.95
N PRO A 206 6.59 4.44 -14.09
CA PRO A 206 5.64 5.29 -14.79
C PRO A 206 4.64 4.48 -15.63
N GLU A 207 4.05 3.45 -15.04
CA GLU A 207 3.08 2.55 -15.64
C GLU A 207 1.89 2.37 -14.70
N TYR A 208 0.68 2.16 -15.24
CA TYR A 208 -0.54 1.92 -14.48
C TYR A 208 -0.66 0.44 -14.11
N LEU A 209 0.06 0.03 -13.07
CA LEU A 209 0.16 -1.39 -12.69
C LEU A 209 -0.92 -1.84 -11.71
N VAL A 210 -1.73 -0.93 -11.19
CA VAL A 210 -2.85 -1.24 -10.28
C VAL A 210 -4.05 -0.40 -10.63
N THR A 211 -5.23 -1.01 -10.61
CA THR A 211 -6.52 -0.31 -10.58
C THR A 211 -7.05 -0.37 -9.16
N CYS A 212 -7.20 0.80 -8.53
CA CYS A 212 -7.70 0.97 -7.17
C CYS A 212 -9.19 1.28 -7.20
N GLU A 213 -9.98 0.49 -6.49
CA GLU A 213 -11.42 0.68 -6.41
C GLU A 213 -11.76 1.77 -5.37
N ILE A 214 -12.61 2.74 -5.76
CA ILE A 214 -13.07 3.78 -4.86
C ILE A 214 -14.21 3.24 -4.01
N ASN A 215 -13.92 2.99 -2.74
CA ASN A 215 -14.95 2.62 -1.77
C ASN A 215 -15.44 3.88 -1.04
N HIS A 216 -16.69 4.31 -1.33
CA HIS A 216 -17.30 5.47 -0.69
C HIS A 216 -17.50 5.31 0.82
N LYS A 217 -17.54 4.08 1.33
CA LYS A 217 -17.59 3.75 2.76
C LYS A 217 -16.20 3.55 3.38
N GLY A 218 -15.15 3.63 2.57
CA GLY A 218 -13.77 3.42 3.00
C GLY A 218 -13.23 4.55 3.89
N ILE A 219 -12.18 4.24 4.65
CA ILE A 219 -11.51 5.15 5.59
C ILE A 219 -11.07 6.46 4.92
N SER A 220 -10.58 6.39 3.69
CA SER A 220 -10.07 7.56 2.95
C SER A 220 -11.09 8.67 2.72
N LEU A 221 -12.38 8.35 2.65
CA LEU A 221 -13.45 9.32 2.45
C LEU A 221 -14.19 9.67 3.74
N SER A 222 -14.36 8.71 4.65
CA SER A 222 -15.12 8.89 5.89
C SER A 222 -14.35 9.69 6.97
N SER A 223 -13.01 9.63 6.99
CA SER A 223 -12.17 10.15 8.08
C SER A 223 -11.27 11.32 7.66
N ARG A 224 -11.67 12.15 6.67
CA ARG A 224 -10.82 13.20 6.09
C ARG A 224 -10.11 14.11 7.11
N LYS A 225 -10.83 14.59 8.13
CA LYS A 225 -10.25 15.51 9.15
C LYS A 225 -9.15 14.81 9.95
N LYS A 226 -9.43 13.61 10.44
CA LYS A 226 -8.48 12.77 11.19
C LYS A 226 -7.25 12.44 10.34
N GLN A 227 -7.46 12.04 9.09
CA GLN A 227 -6.39 11.76 8.14
C GLN A 227 -5.49 12.98 7.89
N LEU A 228 -6.06 14.18 7.67
CA LEU A 228 -5.27 15.41 7.49
C LEU A 228 -4.47 15.76 8.74
N GLN A 229 -5.04 15.58 9.94
CA GLN A 229 -4.33 15.79 11.21
C GLN A 229 -3.15 14.81 11.36
N SER A 230 -3.34 13.55 11.04
CA SER A 230 -2.26 12.55 11.05
C SER A 230 -1.18 12.86 10.01
N ARG A 231 -1.54 13.27 8.79
CA ARG A 231 -0.59 13.72 7.78
C ARG A 231 0.24 14.92 8.23
N ILE A 232 -0.36 15.87 8.97
CA ILE A 232 0.38 16.99 9.58
C ILE A 232 1.42 16.47 10.57
N LYS A 233 1.06 15.50 11.42
CA LYS A 233 1.99 14.89 12.38
C LYS A 233 3.14 14.18 11.64
N VAL A 234 2.85 13.36 10.63
CA VAL A 234 3.86 12.68 9.81
C VAL A 234 4.85 13.69 9.21
N VAL A 235 4.34 14.76 8.55
CA VAL A 235 5.22 15.77 7.92
C VAL A 235 6.05 16.52 8.96
N LYS A 236 5.52 16.78 10.15
CA LYS A 236 6.28 17.42 11.24
C LYS A 236 7.40 16.53 11.75
N GLU A 237 7.15 15.23 11.90
CA GLU A 237 8.10 14.27 12.45
C GLU A 237 9.17 13.88 11.45
N TYR A 238 8.77 13.53 10.22
CA TYR A 238 9.67 12.97 9.21
C TYR A 238 10.19 14.00 8.20
N GLY A 239 9.54 15.13 8.01
CA GLY A 239 9.93 16.14 7.03
C GLY A 239 11.25 16.83 7.39
N ARG A 240 12.38 16.41 6.79
CA ARG A 240 13.73 16.89 7.12
C ARG A 240 14.00 18.32 6.64
N ASN A 241 13.48 18.73 5.48
CA ASN A 241 13.66 20.10 4.98
C ASN A 241 12.72 21.06 5.72
N ARG A 242 13.28 21.98 6.49
CA ARG A 242 12.52 22.92 7.37
C ARG A 242 11.53 23.77 6.56
N VAL A 243 11.94 24.31 5.43
CA VAL A 243 11.09 25.17 4.58
C VAL A 243 9.93 24.35 3.96
N LEU A 244 10.24 23.22 3.33
CA LEU A 244 9.22 22.36 2.73
C LEU A 244 8.27 21.78 3.78
N ARG A 245 8.77 21.46 4.96
CA ARG A 245 7.96 21.01 6.10
C ARG A 245 6.96 22.09 6.52
N TYR A 246 7.42 23.32 6.69
CA TYR A 246 6.54 24.44 7.04
C TYR A 246 5.46 24.66 5.96
N LEU A 247 5.85 24.75 4.69
CA LEU A 247 4.91 24.90 3.56
C LEU A 247 3.92 23.73 3.45
N GLY A 248 4.39 22.49 3.66
CA GLY A 248 3.54 21.30 3.64
C GLY A 248 2.51 21.29 4.77
N VAL A 249 2.96 21.59 6.00
CA VAL A 249 2.07 21.72 7.16
C VAL A 249 1.05 22.85 6.95
N PHE A 250 1.48 23.99 6.43
CA PHE A 250 0.59 25.12 6.11
C PHE A 250 -0.48 24.70 5.10
N LYS A 251 -0.08 24.07 3.99
CA LYS A 251 -1.02 23.53 2.99
C LYS A 251 -2.03 22.56 3.62
N LEU A 252 -1.58 21.60 4.45
CA LEU A 252 -2.47 20.63 5.08
C LEU A 252 -3.44 21.28 6.06
N ARG A 253 -3.02 22.34 6.78
CA ARG A 253 -3.90 23.14 7.64
C ARG A 253 -4.95 23.90 6.84
N LEU A 254 -4.57 24.49 5.70
CA LEU A 254 -5.55 25.13 4.79
C LEU A 254 -6.61 24.11 4.32
N LEU A 255 -6.20 22.88 3.97
CA LEU A 255 -7.13 21.82 3.57
C LEU A 255 -8.09 21.39 4.69
N LEU A 256 -7.76 21.61 5.96
CA LEU A 256 -8.69 21.37 7.09
C LEU A 256 -9.84 22.39 7.13
N ILE A 257 -9.58 23.62 6.68
CA ILE A 257 -10.54 24.74 6.70
C ILE A 257 -11.38 24.75 5.43
N ILE A 258 -10.80 24.39 4.28
CA ILE A 258 -11.49 24.42 2.98
C ILE A 258 -12.51 23.27 2.89
N PRO A 259 -13.79 23.56 2.61
CA PRO A 259 -14.81 22.54 2.36
C PRO A 259 -14.41 21.57 1.24
N TYR A 260 -14.74 20.28 1.40
CA TYR A 260 -14.33 19.25 0.44
C TYR A 260 -14.83 19.52 -0.99
N ASN A 261 -16.01 20.08 -1.13
CA ASN A 261 -16.60 20.42 -2.44
C ASN A 261 -15.70 21.37 -3.25
N ILE A 262 -15.11 22.36 -2.59
CA ILE A 262 -14.17 23.31 -3.23
C ILE A 262 -12.89 22.57 -3.65
N VAL A 263 -12.36 21.72 -2.77
CA VAL A 263 -11.17 20.89 -3.07
C VAL A 263 -11.45 19.96 -4.26
N PHE A 264 -12.65 19.39 -4.32
CA PHE A 264 -13.07 18.50 -5.40
C PHE A 264 -13.15 19.24 -6.75
N ILE A 265 -13.77 20.44 -6.78
CA ILE A 265 -13.85 21.28 -7.98
C ILE A 265 -12.45 21.63 -8.50
N ILE A 266 -11.53 22.04 -7.61
CA ILE A 266 -10.14 22.34 -7.97
C ILE A 266 -9.44 21.10 -8.55
N LYS A 267 -9.62 19.93 -7.92
CA LYS A 267 -9.05 18.68 -8.44
C LYS A 267 -9.60 18.33 -9.82
N LYS A 268 -10.91 18.46 -10.01
CA LYS A 268 -11.55 18.19 -11.29
C LYS A 268 -10.99 19.08 -12.40
N SER A 269 -10.81 20.38 -12.12
CA SER A 269 -10.19 21.32 -13.07
C SER A 269 -8.72 21.00 -13.38
N LEU A 270 -7.94 20.54 -12.39
CA LEU A 270 -6.51 20.28 -12.55
C LEU A 270 -6.18 18.91 -13.18
N TYR A 271 -7.01 17.92 -13.01
CA TYR A 271 -6.76 16.53 -13.43
C TYR A 271 -7.67 16.03 -14.54
N GLY A 272 -8.57 16.90 -15.08
CA GLY A 272 -9.38 16.60 -16.26
C GLY A 272 -10.34 15.41 -16.05
N VAL A 273 -10.98 15.32 -14.87
CA VAL A 273 -12.00 14.31 -14.58
C VAL A 273 -13.38 14.84 -14.92
#